data_39e2462a6dbfd88acfd9fb959d6b2eaf
#
_entry.id   39e2462a6dbfd88acfd9fb959d6b2eaf
#
_cell.length_a   1.000
_cell.length_b   1.000
_cell.length_c   1.000
_cell.angle_alpha   90.00
_cell.angle_beta   90.00
_cell.angle_gamma   90.00
#
_symmetry.space_group_name_H-M   'P 1'
#
loop_
_entity.id
_entity.type
_entity.pdbx_description
1 polymer ?
#
loop_
_entity_poly.entity_id
_entity_poly.type
_entity_poly.pdbx_seq_one_letter_code
_entity_poly.pdbx_strand_id
1 'polypeptide(L)'
;DDFFPGTGGSDSIGEGPGKYYALNIPLRIGIDDDTFYRLFVEVMDSVMEKYRPGAVVMQLGADSLANDKLGHLNLSIKGHGNCLLKMMSFGVPLIMLGGGGYRV
;
A
#
# COMPACT_ATOMS: atom_id res chain seq x y z
N ASP A 1 -1.79 -12.43 5.63
CA ASP A 1 -3.09 -13.10 5.57
C ASP A 1 -3.81 -13.24 6.89
N ASP A 2 -3.23 -12.75 7.98
CA ASP A 2 -3.89 -12.73 9.28
C ASP A 2 -4.85 -11.55 9.42
N PHE A 3 -4.98 -10.76 8.38
CA PHE A 3 -5.80 -9.56 8.36
C PHE A 3 -7.19 -9.88 7.81
N PHE A 4 -8.22 -9.19 8.31
CA PHE A 4 -9.57 -9.35 7.77
C PHE A 4 -9.61 -8.88 6.30
N PRO A 5 -10.24 -9.63 5.39
CA PRO A 5 -10.95 -10.92 5.54
C PRO A 5 -10.08 -12.17 5.27
N GLY A 6 -8.80 -12.11 5.43
CA GLY A 6 -7.92 -13.25 5.22
C GLY A 6 -7.57 -13.54 3.74
N THR A 7 -7.65 -12.51 2.90
CA THR A 7 -7.31 -12.59 1.48
C THR A 7 -6.10 -11.71 1.18
N GLY A 8 -5.64 -11.70 -0.06
CA GLY A 8 -4.54 -10.83 -0.48
C GLY A 8 -3.17 -11.37 -0.16
N GLY A 9 -2.99 -12.68 -0.19
CA GLY A 9 -1.67 -13.28 -0.02
C GLY A 9 -0.73 -12.99 -1.18
N SER A 10 0.57 -13.26 -1.00
CA SER A 10 1.59 -13.00 -2.02
C SER A 10 1.38 -13.81 -3.31
N ASP A 11 0.63 -14.89 -3.24
CA ASP A 11 0.27 -15.73 -4.38
C ASP A 11 -1.00 -15.26 -5.11
N SER A 12 -1.69 -14.25 -4.59
CA SER A 12 -2.85 -13.63 -5.23
C SER A 12 -2.37 -12.63 -6.27
N ILE A 13 -2.14 -13.09 -7.51
CA ILE A 13 -1.53 -12.30 -8.58
C ILE A 13 -2.49 -12.00 -9.73
N GLY A 14 -3.79 -12.25 -9.52
CA GLY A 14 -4.81 -12.07 -10.56
C GLY A 14 -5.12 -13.38 -11.27
N GLU A 15 -6.15 -13.36 -12.10
CA GLU A 15 -6.63 -14.55 -12.80
C GLU A 15 -6.85 -14.25 -14.28
N GLY A 16 -6.74 -15.27 -15.12
CA GLY A 16 -6.96 -15.15 -16.55
C GLY A 16 -6.10 -14.06 -17.19
N PRO A 17 -6.69 -13.18 -17.99
CA PRO A 17 -5.95 -12.07 -18.60
C PRO A 17 -5.37 -11.09 -17.57
N GLY A 18 -5.89 -11.07 -16.33
CA GLY A 18 -5.39 -10.23 -15.25
C GLY A 18 -4.25 -10.85 -14.46
N LYS A 19 -3.83 -12.06 -14.78
CA LYS A 19 -2.74 -12.71 -14.06
C LYS A 19 -1.44 -11.90 -14.21
N TYR A 20 -0.73 -11.73 -13.12
CA TYR A 20 0.49 -10.91 -13.00
C TYR A 20 0.25 -9.39 -13.00
N TYR A 21 -0.99 -8.93 -13.06
CA TYR A 21 -1.33 -7.52 -12.91
C TYR A 21 -1.77 -7.15 -11.48
N ALA A 22 -1.73 -8.11 -10.57
CA ALA A 22 -1.95 -7.87 -9.16
C ALA A 22 -0.71 -8.30 -8.37
N LEU A 23 -0.34 -7.49 -7.39
CA LEU A 23 0.80 -7.76 -6.52
C LEU A 23 0.38 -7.45 -5.09
N ASN A 24 0.56 -8.42 -4.22
CA ASN A 24 0.29 -8.27 -2.79
C ASN A 24 1.57 -8.47 -2.00
N ILE A 25 1.81 -7.59 -1.05
CA ILE A 25 2.95 -7.67 -0.15
C ILE A 25 2.42 -7.87 1.27
N PRO A 26 2.32 -9.12 1.75
CA PRO A 26 1.89 -9.37 3.12
C PRO A 26 2.86 -8.75 4.10
N LEU A 27 2.33 -8.09 5.13
CA LEU A 27 3.12 -7.38 6.12
C LEU A 27 2.93 -8.02 7.50
N ARG A 28 3.93 -7.87 8.35
CA ARG A 28 3.82 -8.30 9.74
C ARG A 28 2.92 -7.35 10.51
N ILE A 29 2.16 -7.89 11.45
CA ILE A 29 1.44 -7.09 12.44
C ILE A 29 2.44 -6.22 13.19
N GLY A 30 2.15 -4.93 13.31
CA GLY A 30 3.00 -3.99 14.04
C GLY A 30 4.19 -3.44 13.27
N ILE A 31 4.23 -3.61 11.94
CA ILE A 31 5.29 -2.99 11.12
C ILE A 31 5.32 -1.48 11.35
N ASP A 32 6.52 -0.92 11.48
CA ASP A 32 6.71 0.51 11.72
C ASP A 32 6.87 1.31 10.41
N ASP A 33 6.92 2.65 10.53
CA ASP A 33 7.02 3.55 9.40
C ASP A 33 8.29 3.33 8.58
N ASP A 34 9.43 3.15 9.23
CA ASP A 34 10.72 3.03 8.53
C ASP A 34 10.78 1.77 7.69
N THR A 35 10.34 0.64 8.26
CA THR A 35 10.34 -0.63 7.57
C THR A 35 9.33 -0.61 6.43
N PHE A 36 8.15 -0.07 6.68
CA PHE A 36 7.11 0.05 5.66
C PHE A 36 7.57 0.94 4.51
N TYR A 37 8.15 2.10 4.82
CA TYR A 37 8.59 3.03 3.79
C TYR A 37 9.68 2.44 2.91
N ARG A 38 10.67 1.76 3.50
CA ARG A 38 11.72 1.11 2.71
C ARG A 38 11.17 0.07 1.77
N LEU A 39 10.23 -0.75 2.25
CA LEU A 39 9.57 -1.74 1.40
C LEU A 39 8.75 -1.08 0.30
N PHE A 40 8.01 -0.03 0.65
CA PHE A 40 7.22 0.73 -0.30
C PHE A 40 8.08 1.31 -1.43
N VAL A 41 9.19 1.94 -1.09
CA VAL A 41 10.11 2.52 -2.08
C VAL A 41 10.64 1.45 -3.02
N GLU A 42 11.11 0.33 -2.46
CA GLU A 42 11.67 -0.76 -3.26
C GLU A 42 10.65 -1.34 -4.23
N VAL A 43 9.43 -1.59 -3.75
CA VAL A 43 8.36 -2.14 -4.60
C VAL A 43 7.93 -1.13 -5.65
N MET A 44 7.73 0.13 -5.27
CA MET A 44 7.26 1.15 -6.19
C MET A 44 8.29 1.50 -7.26
N ASP A 45 9.58 1.57 -6.91
CA ASP A 45 10.62 1.80 -7.89
C ASP A 45 10.60 0.70 -8.96
N SER A 46 10.44 -0.55 -8.55
CA SER A 46 10.38 -1.68 -9.47
C SER A 46 9.13 -1.66 -10.35
N VAL A 47 7.95 -1.39 -9.75
CA VAL A 47 6.69 -1.35 -10.48
C VAL A 47 6.68 -0.21 -11.50
N MET A 48 7.10 0.98 -11.09
CA MET A 48 7.10 2.14 -11.98
C MET A 48 8.07 1.97 -13.13
N GLU A 49 9.22 1.33 -12.88
CA GLU A 49 10.20 1.07 -13.94
C GLU A 49 9.69 0.04 -14.95
N LYS A 50 9.08 -1.04 -14.47
CA LYS A 50 8.72 -2.18 -15.32
C LYS A 50 7.36 -2.03 -15.98
N TYR A 51 6.37 -1.55 -15.24
CA TYR A 51 5.01 -1.40 -15.77
C TYR A 51 4.79 -0.08 -16.45
N ARG A 52 5.39 1.00 -15.94
CA ARG A 52 5.29 2.37 -16.50
C ARG A 52 3.84 2.83 -16.65
N PRO A 53 3.08 2.91 -15.56
CA PRO A 53 1.69 3.35 -15.65
C PRO A 53 1.58 4.79 -16.12
N GLY A 54 0.52 5.09 -16.86
CA GLY A 54 0.23 6.46 -17.30
C GLY A 54 -0.45 7.30 -16.23
N ALA A 55 -1.00 6.67 -15.20
CA ALA A 55 -1.62 7.34 -14.06
C ALA A 55 -1.64 6.37 -12.89
N VAL A 56 -1.73 6.90 -11.68
CA VAL A 56 -1.77 6.10 -10.44
C VAL A 56 -2.96 6.53 -9.60
N VAL A 57 -3.69 5.54 -9.08
CA VAL A 57 -4.69 5.77 -8.04
C VAL A 57 -4.12 5.22 -6.73
N MET A 58 -3.94 6.10 -5.76
CA MET A 58 -3.37 5.73 -4.47
C MET A 58 -4.41 5.85 -3.38
N GLN A 59 -4.68 4.75 -2.70
CA GLN A 59 -5.59 4.72 -1.57
C GLN A 59 -4.79 4.77 -0.27
N LEU A 60 -5.08 5.76 0.56
CA LEU A 60 -4.45 5.94 1.86
C LEU A 60 -5.52 5.81 2.94
N GLY A 61 -5.95 4.59 3.21
CA GLY A 61 -6.94 4.31 4.24
C GLY A 61 -6.36 4.48 5.63
N ALA A 62 -7.15 5.05 6.54
CA ALA A 62 -6.73 5.27 7.91
C ALA A 62 -6.66 3.98 8.74
N ASP A 63 -7.15 2.87 8.21
CA ASP A 63 -7.14 1.58 8.92
C ASP A 63 -5.73 1.02 9.14
N SER A 64 -4.73 1.54 8.47
CA SER A 64 -3.33 1.18 8.72
C SER A 64 -2.69 1.98 9.85
N LEU A 65 -3.37 3.01 10.38
CA LEU A 65 -2.84 3.82 11.49
C LEU A 65 -2.90 3.05 12.80
N ALA A 66 -1.97 3.37 13.71
CA ALA A 66 -1.75 2.62 14.95
C ALA A 66 -3.00 2.52 15.84
N ASN A 67 -3.91 3.47 15.78
CA ASN A 67 -5.11 3.52 16.62
C ASN A 67 -6.37 2.95 15.96
N ASP A 68 -6.28 2.40 14.77
CA ASP A 68 -7.45 1.85 14.09
C ASP A 68 -7.79 0.46 14.63
N LYS A 69 -9.10 0.21 14.84
CA LYS A 69 -9.55 -1.05 15.44
C LYS A 69 -9.32 -2.28 14.57
N LEU A 70 -9.39 -2.14 13.26
CA LEU A 70 -9.21 -3.26 12.32
C LEU A 70 -7.80 -3.30 11.76
N GLY A 71 -7.04 -2.25 11.90
CA GLY A 71 -5.67 -2.19 11.43
C GLY A 71 -4.73 -2.89 12.39
N HIS A 72 -3.81 -3.67 11.84
CA HIS A 72 -2.77 -4.35 12.59
C HIS A 72 -1.38 -3.77 12.34
N LEU A 73 -1.31 -2.69 11.55
CA LEU A 73 -0.06 -2.01 11.25
C LEU A 73 0.17 -0.86 12.21
N ASN A 74 1.43 -0.59 12.52
CA ASN A 74 1.81 0.46 13.45
C ASN A 74 2.37 1.66 12.66
N LEU A 75 1.54 2.23 11.80
CA LEU A 75 1.92 3.34 10.94
C LEU A 75 1.39 4.67 11.46
N SER A 76 2.08 5.74 11.11
CA SER A 76 1.67 7.09 11.46
C SER A 76 1.16 7.85 10.24
N ILE A 77 0.51 8.99 10.48
CA ILE A 77 0.11 9.91 9.41
C ILE A 77 1.34 10.41 8.64
N LYS A 78 2.45 10.63 9.35
CA LYS A 78 3.70 11.04 8.72
C LYS A 78 4.23 9.95 7.78
N GLY A 79 4.11 8.68 8.16
CA GLY A 79 4.49 7.56 7.31
C GLY A 79 3.67 7.52 6.03
N HIS A 80 2.35 7.73 6.13
CA HIS A 80 1.49 7.85 4.96
C HIS A 80 1.90 9.02 4.07
N GLY A 81 2.22 10.17 4.67
CA GLY A 81 2.67 11.35 3.93
C GLY A 81 3.96 11.10 3.18
N ASN A 82 4.90 10.38 3.77
CA ASN A 82 6.16 10.03 3.10
C ASN A 82 5.93 9.15 1.88
N CYS A 83 5.02 8.19 1.97
CA CYS A 83 4.65 7.35 0.83
C CYS A 83 4.02 8.18 -0.29
N LEU A 84 3.14 9.13 0.06
CA LEU A 84 2.52 10.02 -0.92
C LEU A 84 3.57 10.86 -1.64
N LEU A 85 4.52 11.45 -0.90
CA LEU A 85 5.60 12.24 -1.49
C LEU A 85 6.44 11.41 -2.43
N LYS A 86 6.72 10.16 -2.08
CA LYS A 86 7.46 9.25 -2.96
C LYS A 86 6.71 9.03 -4.26
N MET A 87 5.40 8.77 -4.20
CA MET A 87 4.60 8.57 -5.40
C MET A 87 4.56 9.83 -6.28
N MET A 88 4.44 10.99 -5.67
CA MET A 88 4.48 12.25 -6.41
C MET A 88 5.80 12.47 -7.15
N SER A 89 6.90 11.93 -6.61
CA SER A 89 8.22 12.08 -7.22
C SER A 89 8.35 11.39 -8.58
N PHE A 90 7.46 10.47 -8.91
CA PHE A 90 7.50 9.79 -10.21
C PHE A 90 6.97 10.66 -11.36
N GLY A 91 6.30 11.76 -11.07
CA GLY A 91 5.86 12.69 -12.09
C GLY A 91 4.71 12.22 -12.98
N VAL A 92 3.97 11.19 -12.59
CA VAL A 92 2.78 10.73 -13.31
C VAL A 92 1.52 11.28 -12.65
N PRO A 93 0.41 11.42 -13.40
CA PRO A 93 -0.86 11.84 -12.80
C PRO A 93 -1.26 10.92 -11.64
N LEU A 94 -1.63 11.52 -10.52
CA LEU A 94 -1.91 10.80 -9.28
C LEU A 94 -3.26 11.23 -8.73
N ILE A 95 -4.14 10.25 -8.48
CA ILE A 95 -5.40 10.45 -7.77
C ILE A 95 -5.26 9.81 -6.39
N MET A 96 -5.51 10.59 -5.37
CA MET A 96 -5.44 10.10 -4.00
C MET A 96 -6.83 9.90 -3.44
N LEU A 97 -7.08 8.71 -2.89
CA LEU A 97 -8.36 8.35 -2.27
C LEU A 97 -8.14 8.05 -0.79
N GLY A 98 -9.13 8.40 0.03
CA GLY A 98 -9.24 7.87 1.37
C GLY A 98 -9.84 6.47 1.34
N GLY A 99 -9.94 5.85 2.49
CA GLY A 99 -10.55 4.53 2.66
C GLY A 99 -10.26 4.04 4.05
N GLY A 100 -10.99 3.06 4.54
CA GLY A 100 -10.81 2.54 5.89
C GLY A 100 -10.97 3.61 6.97
N GLY A 101 -10.52 3.31 8.19
CA GLY A 101 -10.64 4.26 9.30
C GLY A 101 -11.81 3.93 10.20
N TYR A 102 -11.61 2.94 11.07
CA TYR A 102 -12.68 2.34 11.86
C TYR A 102 -12.65 2.77 13.32
N ARG A 103 -11.63 3.48 13.73
CA ARG A 103 -11.50 4.05 15.07
C ARG A 103 -11.53 5.57 14.99
N VAL A 104 -12.44 6.12 15.73
CA VAL A 104 -12.59 7.56 15.80
C VAL A 104 -11.82 8.12 17.00
#